data_3ea936fdc6101ae044e4d7b4526e61b0
#
_entry.id   3ea936fdc6101ae044e4d7b4526e61b0
#
_cell.length_a   1.000
_cell.length_b   1.000
_cell.length_c   1.000
_cell.angle_alpha   90.00
_cell.angle_beta   90.00
_cell.angle_gamma   90.00
#
_symmetry.space_group_name_H-M   'P 1'
#
loop_
_entity.id
_entity.type
_entity.pdbx_description
1 polymer ?
#
loop_
_entity_poly.entity_id
_entity_poly.type
_entity_poly.pdbx_seq_one_letter_code
_entity_poly.pdbx_strand_id
1 'polypeptide(L)'
;IPQQDESVPYVKNGYRYQTRYEPGKEYAIYSRTRVGEKDASLMLDSNQRAEGHEFYSLGALEVSRNNRWLAVAEDFLSRRQYQIQFLDLESGAWAADKLENTSGNLVWANDSKTVFYVRKHPKTLLPYQVYRHELGSDPAKDQLVYEEKDDSFYVSLYATTSEDFIVIALSSTTTSEARLIDANTPVQAPRLFLPRQVDHEYSLDHYRGRFYVRSNKDGKNFGLYETKESPVDRWKSVIAPNPDVLLESYALFKEWLVLEERN
;
A
#
# COMPACT_ATOMS: atom_id res chain seq x y z
N ILE A 1 -7.80 28.73 5.58
CA ILE A 1 -7.96 27.26 5.65
C ILE A 1 -9.26 27.04 6.41
N PRO A 2 -10.21 26.23 5.90
CA PRO A 2 -11.43 25.88 6.63
C PRO A 2 -11.06 25.29 7.99
N GLN A 3 -11.76 25.71 9.04
CA GLN A 3 -11.54 25.15 10.38
C GLN A 3 -12.16 23.75 10.53
N GLN A 4 -12.98 23.35 9.59
CA GLN A 4 -13.62 22.05 9.52
C GLN A 4 -13.47 21.55 8.10
N ASP A 5 -12.89 20.37 7.90
CA ASP A 5 -12.64 19.78 6.59
C ASP A 5 -12.98 18.29 6.63
N GLU A 6 -13.60 17.81 5.55
CA GLU A 6 -13.98 16.42 5.40
C GLU A 6 -13.60 15.91 4.02
N SER A 7 -13.05 14.69 3.97
CA SER A 7 -12.76 14.04 2.69
C SER A 7 -14.03 13.65 1.94
N VAL A 8 -13.93 13.56 0.62
CA VAL A 8 -14.91 12.81 -0.15
C VAL A 8 -14.87 11.34 0.32
N PRO A 9 -16.01 10.75 0.69
CA PRO A 9 -16.02 9.38 1.15
C PRO A 9 -15.77 8.39 0.00
N TYR A 10 -15.07 7.30 0.29
CA TYR A 10 -14.93 6.17 -0.64
C TYR A 10 -15.53 4.89 -0.07
N VAL A 11 -15.95 3.97 -0.95
CA VAL A 11 -16.56 2.69 -0.57
C VAL A 11 -15.58 1.55 -0.83
N LYS A 12 -15.34 0.73 0.20
CA LYS A 12 -14.56 -0.50 0.10
C LYS A 12 -15.17 -1.58 1.01
N ASN A 13 -15.28 -2.80 0.51
CA ASN A 13 -15.73 -3.98 1.26
C ASN A 13 -16.99 -3.77 2.11
N GLY A 14 -18.00 -3.07 1.55
CA GLY A 14 -19.28 -2.83 2.21
C GLY A 14 -19.29 -1.71 3.24
N TYR A 15 -18.23 -0.95 3.36
CA TYR A 15 -18.13 0.24 4.21
C TYR A 15 -17.79 1.48 3.40
N ARG A 16 -18.34 2.61 3.80
CA ARG A 16 -17.99 3.96 3.37
C ARG A 16 -17.03 4.56 4.38
N TYR A 17 -15.84 4.93 3.96
CA TYR A 17 -14.78 5.50 4.78
C TYR A 17 -14.74 7.01 4.61
N GLN A 18 -14.49 7.71 5.70
CA GLN A 18 -14.40 9.17 5.72
C GLN A 18 -13.33 9.64 6.69
N THR A 19 -12.63 10.69 6.30
CA THR A 19 -11.65 11.40 7.12
C THR A 19 -12.18 12.79 7.40
N ARG A 20 -12.08 13.28 8.64
CA ARG A 20 -12.45 14.64 9.00
C ARG A 20 -11.43 15.28 9.91
N TYR A 21 -11.39 16.60 9.89
CA TYR A 21 -10.65 17.44 10.83
C TYR A 21 -11.63 18.24 11.65
N GLU A 22 -11.36 18.41 12.95
CA GLU A 22 -12.18 19.20 13.85
C GLU A 22 -11.50 20.55 14.16
N PRO A 23 -12.28 21.61 14.43
CA PRO A 23 -11.73 22.91 14.79
C PRO A 23 -10.80 22.82 16.00
N GLY A 24 -9.60 23.42 15.90
CA GLY A 24 -8.61 23.41 16.97
C GLY A 24 -7.87 22.10 17.19
N LYS A 25 -8.10 21.09 16.31
CA LYS A 25 -7.37 19.83 16.29
C LYS A 25 -6.35 19.80 15.15
N GLU A 26 -5.20 19.17 15.40
CA GLU A 26 -4.10 19.11 14.43
C GLU A 26 -4.22 17.90 13.50
N TYR A 27 -4.75 16.80 14.02
CA TYR A 27 -4.74 15.51 13.32
C TYR A 27 -6.13 15.08 12.88
N ALA A 28 -6.16 14.20 11.90
CA ALA A 28 -7.38 13.67 11.33
C ALA A 28 -8.07 12.63 12.26
N ILE A 29 -9.38 12.54 12.09
CA ILE A 29 -10.24 11.52 12.68
C ILE A 29 -10.77 10.64 11.56
N TYR A 30 -10.61 9.32 11.68
CA TYR A 30 -10.99 8.33 10.69
C TYR A 30 -12.22 7.57 11.16
N SER A 31 -13.22 7.50 10.30
CA SER A 31 -14.47 6.81 10.56
C SER A 31 -14.93 5.96 9.38
N ARG A 32 -15.82 5.02 9.65
CA ARG A 32 -16.49 4.24 8.61
C ARG A 32 -17.97 4.06 8.94
N THR A 33 -18.77 3.94 7.89
CA THR A 33 -20.21 3.66 7.99
C THR A 33 -20.52 2.45 7.12
N ARG A 34 -21.24 1.47 7.63
CA ARG A 34 -21.67 0.34 6.81
C ARG A 34 -22.63 0.83 5.72
N VAL A 35 -22.43 0.34 4.48
CA VAL A 35 -23.30 0.74 3.37
C VAL A 35 -24.75 0.37 3.69
N GLY A 36 -25.64 1.36 3.60
CA GLY A 36 -27.06 1.25 3.98
C GLY A 36 -27.37 1.69 5.42
N GLU A 37 -26.37 1.91 6.25
CA GLU A 37 -26.53 2.47 7.61
C GLU A 37 -26.26 3.97 7.63
N LYS A 38 -26.70 4.65 8.70
CA LYS A 38 -26.48 6.11 8.87
C LYS A 38 -25.38 6.43 9.87
N ASP A 39 -25.20 5.56 10.87
CA ASP A 39 -24.31 5.84 11.99
C ASP A 39 -22.85 5.49 11.63
N ALA A 40 -21.97 6.46 11.80
CA ALA A 40 -20.55 6.28 11.62
C ALA A 40 -19.91 5.68 12.86
N SER A 41 -19.06 4.68 12.67
CA SER A 41 -18.19 4.12 13.71
C SER A 41 -16.82 4.77 13.64
N LEU A 42 -16.29 5.22 14.77
CA LEU A 42 -14.90 5.68 14.88
C LEU A 42 -13.96 4.52 14.64
N MET A 43 -12.96 4.76 13.80
CA MET A 43 -11.84 3.83 13.56
C MET A 43 -10.61 4.26 14.34
N LEU A 44 -10.21 5.52 14.19
CA LEU A 44 -9.04 6.09 14.85
C LEU A 44 -9.22 7.60 15.01
N ASP A 45 -8.96 8.11 16.20
CA ASP A 45 -8.74 9.53 16.44
C ASP A 45 -7.24 9.78 16.63
N SER A 46 -6.60 10.33 15.60
CA SER A 46 -5.16 10.63 15.64
C SER A 46 -4.81 11.68 16.69
N ASN A 47 -5.75 12.53 17.10
CA ASN A 47 -5.51 13.49 18.18
C ASN A 47 -5.36 12.82 19.53
N GLN A 48 -6.21 11.78 19.81
CA GLN A 48 -6.06 10.96 21.03
C GLN A 48 -4.75 10.17 21.02
N ARG A 49 -4.33 9.70 19.82
CA ARG A 49 -3.05 8.97 19.67
C ARG A 49 -1.84 9.86 19.90
N ALA A 50 -1.93 11.14 19.53
CA ALA A 50 -0.87 12.13 19.70
C ALA A 50 -0.73 12.64 21.14
N GLU A 51 -1.73 12.42 22.02
CA GLU A 51 -1.69 12.93 23.39
C GLU A 51 -0.45 12.45 24.15
N GLY A 52 0.27 13.37 24.78
CA GLY A 52 1.48 13.07 25.54
C GLY A 52 2.75 12.86 24.70
N HIS A 53 2.67 13.01 23.38
CA HIS A 53 3.80 12.93 22.47
C HIS A 53 4.16 14.30 21.91
N GLU A 54 5.47 14.59 21.77
CA GLU A 54 5.96 15.81 21.13
C GLU A 54 5.79 15.80 19.61
N PHE A 55 5.67 14.60 19.03
CA PHE A 55 5.48 14.38 17.60
C PHE A 55 4.55 13.18 17.36
N TYR A 56 3.73 13.30 16.34
CA TYR A 56 2.89 12.21 15.85
C TYR A 56 2.76 12.28 14.34
N SER A 57 2.87 11.14 13.68
CA SER A 57 2.58 11.00 12.25
C SER A 57 1.99 9.62 11.96
N LEU A 58 0.87 9.62 11.25
CA LEU A 58 0.25 8.41 10.74
C LEU A 58 0.86 8.06 9.38
N GLY A 59 1.45 6.88 9.25
CA GLY A 59 2.05 6.39 8.01
C GLY A 59 1.11 5.53 7.17
N ALA A 60 0.30 4.70 7.82
CA ALA A 60 -0.70 3.87 7.16
C ALA A 60 -1.86 3.53 8.10
N LEU A 61 -3.00 3.29 7.49
CA LEU A 61 -4.23 2.88 8.14
C LEU A 61 -4.95 1.90 7.21
N GLU A 62 -4.84 0.58 7.49
CA GLU A 62 -5.30 -0.46 6.60
C GLU A 62 -6.26 -1.42 7.30
N VAL A 63 -7.46 -1.56 6.75
CA VAL A 63 -8.49 -2.47 7.26
C VAL A 63 -8.34 -3.84 6.60
N SER A 64 -8.38 -4.91 7.41
CA SER A 64 -8.37 -6.29 6.92
C SER A 64 -9.62 -6.59 6.06
N ARG A 65 -9.52 -7.59 5.19
CA ARG A 65 -10.60 -7.94 4.23
C ARG A 65 -11.92 -8.32 4.93
N ASN A 66 -11.85 -8.93 6.11
CA ASN A 66 -13.05 -9.25 6.91
C ASN A 66 -13.62 -8.04 7.66
N ASN A 67 -13.07 -6.85 7.47
CA ASN A 67 -13.48 -5.58 8.11
C ASN A 67 -13.31 -5.54 9.65
N ARG A 68 -12.65 -6.51 10.26
CA ARG A 68 -12.52 -6.58 11.73
C ARG A 68 -11.28 -5.87 12.24
N TRP A 69 -10.12 -6.06 11.59
CA TRP A 69 -8.85 -5.56 12.08
C TRP A 69 -8.42 -4.30 11.36
N LEU A 70 -7.92 -3.33 12.11
CA LEU A 70 -7.27 -2.14 11.60
C LEU A 70 -5.78 -2.20 11.95
N ALA A 71 -4.92 -2.27 10.95
CA ALA A 71 -3.49 -2.07 11.12
C ALA A 71 -3.17 -0.58 11.03
N VAL A 72 -2.46 -0.06 12.03
CA VAL A 72 -2.11 1.35 12.17
C VAL A 72 -0.61 1.46 12.27
N ALA A 73 0.02 2.22 11.36
CA ALA A 73 1.45 2.50 11.38
C ALA A 73 1.68 3.94 11.85
N GLU A 74 2.37 4.12 12.98
CA GLU A 74 2.53 5.41 13.66
C GLU A 74 4.00 5.71 13.95
N ASP A 75 4.44 6.96 13.72
CA ASP A 75 5.75 7.48 14.11
C ASP A 75 5.58 8.53 15.20
N PHE A 76 6.19 8.28 16.36
CA PHE A 76 6.20 9.20 17.51
C PHE A 76 7.56 9.89 17.70
N LEU A 77 8.53 9.61 16.82
CA LEU A 77 9.93 10.04 16.96
C LEU A 77 10.38 11.06 15.92
N SER A 78 9.51 11.40 14.94
CA SER A 78 9.87 12.24 13.80
C SER A 78 11.03 11.70 12.95
N ARG A 79 11.16 10.37 12.87
CA ARG A 79 12.26 9.70 12.15
C ARG A 79 11.78 8.86 10.98
N ARG A 80 10.48 8.90 10.66
CA ARG A 80 9.86 7.99 9.68
C ARG A 80 10.16 6.52 10.02
N GLN A 81 10.27 6.22 11.31
CA GLN A 81 10.37 4.89 11.86
C GLN A 81 9.05 4.57 12.55
N TYR A 82 8.24 3.81 11.85
CA TYR A 82 6.89 3.53 12.30
C TYR A 82 6.83 2.26 13.13
N GLN A 83 5.95 2.26 14.12
CA GLN A 83 5.47 1.05 14.76
C GLN A 83 4.11 0.68 14.16
N ILE A 84 3.86 -0.60 13.91
CA ILE A 84 2.56 -1.08 13.47
C ILE A 84 1.89 -1.79 14.65
N GLN A 85 0.64 -1.42 14.92
CA GLN A 85 -0.23 -2.06 15.90
C GLN A 85 -1.58 -2.40 15.26
N PHE A 86 -2.34 -3.27 15.91
CA PHE A 86 -3.58 -3.80 15.37
C PHE A 86 -4.74 -3.52 16.33
N LEU A 87 -5.79 -2.87 15.84
CA LEU A 87 -7.02 -2.56 16.58
C LEU A 87 -8.14 -3.47 16.10
N ASP A 88 -8.78 -4.19 17.02
CA ASP A 88 -10.02 -4.88 16.74
C ASP A 88 -11.18 -3.87 16.71
N LEU A 89 -11.73 -3.63 15.52
CA LEU A 89 -12.79 -2.65 15.30
C LEU A 89 -14.16 -3.06 15.86
N GLU A 90 -14.32 -4.30 16.29
CA GLU A 90 -15.54 -4.78 16.93
C GLU A 90 -15.49 -4.55 18.45
N SER A 91 -14.38 -4.86 19.09
CA SER A 91 -14.23 -4.73 20.55
C SER A 91 -13.59 -3.39 20.96
N GLY A 92 -12.90 -2.71 20.08
CA GLY A 92 -12.08 -1.53 20.38
C GLY A 92 -10.77 -1.86 21.11
N ALA A 93 -10.40 -3.12 21.22
CA ALA A 93 -9.18 -3.54 21.89
C ALA A 93 -7.98 -3.60 20.94
N TRP A 94 -6.82 -3.14 21.42
CA TRP A 94 -5.55 -3.31 20.72
C TRP A 94 -5.00 -4.72 20.95
N ALA A 95 -4.52 -5.35 19.88
CA ALA A 95 -3.78 -6.60 19.99
C ALA A 95 -2.43 -6.38 20.71
N ALA A 96 -1.85 -7.45 21.22
CA ALA A 96 -0.55 -7.38 21.89
C ALA A 96 0.61 -7.20 20.89
N ASP A 97 0.40 -7.53 19.64
CA ASP A 97 1.40 -7.52 18.58
C ASP A 97 1.83 -6.08 18.27
N LYS A 98 3.14 -5.88 18.24
CA LYS A 98 3.75 -4.60 17.91
C LYS A 98 4.95 -4.80 17.00
N LEU A 99 4.86 -4.32 15.76
CA LEU A 99 5.94 -4.41 14.79
C LEU A 99 6.72 -3.10 14.79
N GLU A 100 8.00 -3.16 15.11
CA GLU A 100 8.85 -1.97 15.24
C GLU A 100 9.81 -1.81 14.07
N ASN A 101 10.39 -0.61 13.91
CA ASN A 101 11.38 -0.27 12.90
C ASN A 101 10.87 -0.48 11.46
N THR A 102 9.60 -0.22 11.23
CA THR A 102 8.98 -0.35 9.92
C THR A 102 9.06 0.96 9.12
N SER A 103 8.81 0.87 7.82
CA SER A 103 8.68 2.05 6.94
C SER A 103 7.30 2.71 7.02
N GLY A 104 6.37 2.11 7.76
CA GLY A 104 4.97 2.51 7.75
C GLY A 104 4.16 1.92 6.59
N ASN A 105 4.80 1.17 5.69
CA ASN A 105 4.14 0.55 4.55
C ASN A 105 3.78 -0.92 4.88
N LEU A 106 2.52 -1.25 4.75
CA LEU A 106 1.97 -2.58 5.05
C LEU A 106 0.80 -2.93 4.13
N VAL A 107 0.55 -4.23 3.97
CA VAL A 107 -0.59 -4.76 3.20
C VAL A 107 -1.12 -6.02 3.88
N TRP A 108 -2.45 -6.13 4.02
CA TRP A 108 -3.12 -7.35 4.45
C TRP A 108 -3.19 -8.38 3.33
N ALA A 109 -2.96 -9.65 3.66
CA ALA A 109 -3.40 -10.76 2.82
C ALA A 109 -4.91 -10.99 2.93
N ASN A 110 -5.46 -11.78 2.01
CA ASN A 110 -6.90 -12.03 1.94
C ASN A 110 -7.45 -12.92 3.07
N ASP A 111 -6.57 -13.58 3.82
CA ASP A 111 -6.93 -14.38 5.00
C ASP A 111 -7.30 -13.52 6.22
N SER A 112 -7.09 -12.21 6.16
CA SER A 112 -7.34 -11.25 7.25
C SER A 112 -6.56 -11.55 8.55
N LYS A 113 -5.46 -12.29 8.45
CA LYS A 113 -4.58 -12.67 9.55
C LYS A 113 -3.12 -12.34 9.24
N THR A 114 -2.74 -12.46 7.97
CA THR A 114 -1.37 -12.24 7.53
C THR A 114 -1.18 -10.81 7.05
N VAL A 115 -0.13 -10.15 7.55
CA VAL A 115 0.29 -8.81 7.15
C VAL A 115 1.69 -8.87 6.58
N PHE A 116 1.87 -8.26 5.42
CA PHE A 116 3.20 -7.96 4.88
C PHE A 116 3.58 -6.53 5.23
N TYR A 117 4.81 -6.33 5.67
CA TYR A 117 5.30 -5.02 6.06
C TYR A 117 6.77 -4.84 5.67
N VAL A 118 7.20 -3.59 5.55
CA VAL A 118 8.56 -3.25 5.15
C VAL A 118 9.36 -2.79 6.36
N ARG A 119 10.50 -3.42 6.61
CA ARG A 119 11.51 -2.97 7.57
C ARG A 119 12.53 -2.05 6.94
N LYS A 120 13.04 -1.13 7.76
CA LYS A 120 14.09 -0.20 7.38
C LYS A 120 15.47 -0.68 7.86
N HIS A 121 16.47 -0.37 7.08
CA HIS A 121 17.84 -0.60 7.47
C HIS A 121 18.19 0.27 8.70
N PRO A 122 18.77 -0.28 9.79
CA PRO A 122 18.91 0.44 11.06
C PRO A 122 19.81 1.68 11.01
N LYS A 123 20.74 1.75 10.05
CA LYS A 123 21.66 2.88 9.89
C LYS A 123 21.23 3.84 8.79
N THR A 124 20.91 3.34 7.60
CA THR A 124 20.58 4.18 6.43
C THR A 124 19.13 4.59 6.42
N LEU A 125 18.27 3.92 7.17
CA LEU A 125 16.81 4.06 7.17
C LEU A 125 16.13 3.77 5.82
N LEU A 126 16.85 3.15 4.89
CA LEU A 126 16.27 2.70 3.63
C LEU A 126 15.30 1.53 3.86
N PRO A 127 14.13 1.52 3.24
CA PRO A 127 13.25 0.36 3.22
C PRO A 127 13.88 -0.73 2.34
N TYR A 128 14.18 -1.91 2.92
CA TYR A 128 14.97 -2.94 2.22
C TYR A 128 14.52 -4.37 2.43
N GLN A 129 13.74 -4.66 3.48
CA GLN A 129 13.26 -6.01 3.77
C GLN A 129 11.74 -6.06 3.85
N VAL A 130 11.15 -7.10 3.27
CA VAL A 130 9.74 -7.44 3.43
C VAL A 130 9.62 -8.61 4.38
N TYR A 131 8.83 -8.43 5.43
CA TYR A 131 8.48 -9.46 6.39
C TYR A 131 7.00 -9.82 6.29
N ARG A 132 6.68 -11.02 6.76
CA ARG A 132 5.33 -11.52 6.93
C ARG A 132 5.09 -11.79 8.41
N HIS A 133 4.05 -11.18 8.95
CA HIS A 133 3.55 -11.35 10.31
C HIS A 133 2.19 -12.04 10.29
N GLU A 134 1.97 -12.98 11.21
CA GLU A 134 0.66 -13.55 11.47
C GLU A 134 0.10 -12.93 12.75
N LEU A 135 -1.05 -12.26 12.66
CA LEU A 135 -1.70 -11.61 13.78
C LEU A 135 -1.92 -12.57 14.96
N GLY A 136 -1.49 -12.17 16.14
CA GLY A 136 -1.49 -12.97 17.37
C GLY A 136 -0.22 -13.80 17.58
N SER A 137 0.75 -13.74 16.66
CA SER A 137 2.04 -14.40 16.82
C SER A 137 3.10 -13.49 17.43
N ASP A 138 4.20 -14.07 17.90
CA ASP A 138 5.36 -13.32 18.36
C ASP A 138 6.09 -12.67 17.18
N PRO A 139 6.21 -11.31 17.12
CA PRO A 139 6.91 -10.61 16.03
C PRO A 139 8.38 -11.00 15.85
N ALA A 140 9.02 -11.56 16.86
CA ALA A 140 10.38 -12.10 16.75
C ALA A 140 10.48 -13.33 15.84
N LYS A 141 9.34 -13.97 15.53
CA LYS A 141 9.24 -15.14 14.65
C LYS A 141 8.80 -14.80 13.24
N ASP A 142 8.62 -13.52 12.94
CA ASP A 142 8.20 -13.07 11.62
C ASP A 142 9.16 -13.56 10.53
N GLN A 143 8.58 -13.95 9.41
CA GLN A 143 9.32 -14.54 8.31
C GLN A 143 9.83 -13.47 7.36
N LEU A 144 11.13 -13.46 7.10
CA LEU A 144 11.72 -12.69 6.00
C LEU A 144 11.25 -13.25 4.66
N VAL A 145 10.57 -12.44 3.86
CA VAL A 145 10.00 -12.81 2.57
C VAL A 145 10.89 -12.35 1.41
N TYR A 146 11.46 -11.16 1.55
CA TYR A 146 12.35 -10.58 0.55
C TYR A 146 13.36 -9.64 1.22
N GLU A 147 14.58 -9.63 0.69
CA GLU A 147 15.62 -8.67 1.06
C GLU A 147 16.24 -8.06 -0.18
N GLU A 148 16.24 -6.73 -0.25
CA GLU A 148 16.97 -5.96 -1.25
C GLU A 148 18.38 -5.73 -0.76
N LYS A 149 19.37 -6.10 -1.59
CA LYS A 149 20.80 -5.97 -1.27
C LYS A 149 21.46 -4.79 -1.97
N ASP A 150 20.80 -4.26 -2.99
CA ASP A 150 21.26 -3.08 -3.72
C ASP A 150 20.65 -1.84 -3.07
N ASP A 151 21.46 -1.03 -2.42
CA ASP A 151 21.05 0.16 -1.67
C ASP A 151 20.60 1.33 -2.56
N SER A 152 20.71 1.18 -3.88
CA SER A 152 20.10 2.11 -4.85
C SER A 152 18.59 1.89 -5.04
N PHE A 153 18.04 0.77 -4.54
CA PHE A 153 16.62 0.43 -4.67
C PHE A 153 15.85 0.65 -3.37
N TYR A 154 14.67 1.25 -3.50
CA TYR A 154 13.67 1.34 -2.47
C TYR A 154 12.67 0.21 -2.58
N VAL A 155 12.27 -0.35 -1.44
CA VAL A 155 11.26 -1.42 -1.36
C VAL A 155 9.93 -0.84 -0.87
N SER A 156 8.85 -1.17 -1.57
CA SER A 156 7.49 -0.83 -1.14
C SER A 156 6.52 -1.97 -1.43
N LEU A 157 5.34 -1.91 -0.79
CA LEU A 157 4.25 -2.87 -0.92
C LEU A 157 2.97 -2.17 -1.32
N TYR A 158 2.17 -2.81 -2.16
CA TYR A 158 0.77 -2.45 -2.40
C TYR A 158 -0.06 -3.66 -2.83
N ALA A 159 -1.36 -3.59 -2.60
CA ALA A 159 -2.30 -4.56 -3.14
C ALA A 159 -2.75 -4.12 -4.53
N THR A 160 -2.92 -5.08 -5.45
CA THR A 160 -3.51 -4.79 -6.77
C THR A 160 -5.01 -4.46 -6.64
N THR A 161 -5.57 -3.77 -7.63
CA THR A 161 -7.00 -3.42 -7.68
C THR A 161 -7.92 -4.63 -7.61
N SER A 162 -7.48 -5.80 -8.11
CA SER A 162 -8.22 -7.05 -7.96
C SER A 162 -8.18 -7.63 -6.54
N GLU A 163 -7.23 -7.20 -5.70
CA GLU A 163 -6.86 -7.81 -4.43
C GLU A 163 -6.34 -9.26 -4.55
N ASP A 164 -6.05 -9.75 -5.78
CA ASP A 164 -5.50 -11.11 -5.97
C ASP A 164 -4.01 -11.17 -5.64
N PHE A 165 -3.29 -10.04 -5.80
CA PHE A 165 -1.85 -9.98 -5.59
C PHE A 165 -1.45 -8.85 -4.67
N ILE A 166 -0.40 -9.12 -3.88
CA ILE A 166 0.41 -8.12 -3.20
C ILE A 166 1.69 -7.98 -4.01
N VAL A 167 2.03 -6.74 -4.35
CA VAL A 167 3.21 -6.41 -5.13
C VAL A 167 4.32 -5.93 -4.20
N ILE A 168 5.49 -6.57 -4.29
CA ILE A 168 6.75 -6.01 -3.78
C ILE A 168 7.32 -5.19 -4.94
N ALA A 169 7.25 -3.89 -4.83
CA ALA A 169 7.77 -2.97 -5.81
C ALA A 169 9.17 -2.49 -5.40
N LEU A 170 10.09 -2.56 -6.33
CA LEU A 170 11.49 -2.18 -6.18
C LEU A 170 11.78 -1.10 -7.22
N SER A 171 12.23 0.06 -6.78
CA SER A 171 12.50 1.18 -7.67
C SER A 171 13.79 1.91 -7.31
N SER A 172 14.58 2.18 -8.31
CA SER A 172 15.68 3.14 -8.27
C SER A 172 15.31 4.40 -9.06
N THR A 173 16.29 5.24 -9.41
CA THR A 173 16.04 6.46 -10.18
C THR A 173 15.51 6.17 -11.61
N THR A 174 15.96 5.09 -12.24
CA THR A 174 15.64 4.79 -13.65
C THR A 174 15.26 3.34 -13.90
N THR A 175 15.17 2.51 -12.85
CA THR A 175 14.97 1.06 -13.02
C THR A 175 13.93 0.55 -12.01
N SER A 176 13.06 -0.34 -12.48
CA SER A 176 12.05 -0.99 -11.64
C SER A 176 12.15 -2.52 -11.70
N GLU A 177 11.74 -3.16 -10.62
CA GLU A 177 11.46 -4.59 -10.54
C GLU A 177 10.18 -4.79 -9.73
N ALA A 178 9.40 -5.79 -10.04
CA ALA A 178 8.25 -6.17 -9.23
C ALA A 178 8.24 -7.68 -8.97
N ARG A 179 7.81 -8.03 -7.75
CA ARG A 179 7.54 -9.41 -7.36
C ARG A 179 6.11 -9.51 -6.86
N LEU A 180 5.47 -10.64 -7.11
CA LEU A 180 4.07 -10.88 -6.81
C LEU A 180 3.94 -11.95 -5.73
N ILE A 181 3.16 -11.64 -4.72
CA ILE A 181 2.67 -12.59 -3.72
C ILE A 181 1.19 -12.82 -4.03
N ASP A 182 0.76 -14.07 -4.10
CA ASP A 182 -0.66 -14.39 -4.16
C ASP A 182 -1.30 -14.06 -2.81
N ALA A 183 -2.24 -13.10 -2.82
CA ALA A 183 -2.88 -12.63 -1.59
C ALA A 183 -3.77 -13.67 -0.91
N ASN A 184 -4.18 -14.73 -1.65
CA ASN A 184 -4.98 -15.83 -1.13
C ASN A 184 -4.11 -16.98 -0.54
N THR A 185 -2.81 -17.01 -0.90
CA THR A 185 -1.85 -18.00 -0.41
C THR A 185 -0.57 -17.34 0.11
N PRO A 186 -0.67 -16.52 1.18
CA PRO A 186 0.39 -15.61 1.64
C PRO A 186 1.66 -16.32 2.12
N VAL A 187 1.63 -17.62 2.31
CA VAL A 187 2.79 -18.43 2.73
C VAL A 187 3.72 -18.80 1.59
N GLN A 188 3.28 -18.65 0.35
CA GLN A 188 4.10 -18.94 -0.83
C GLN A 188 5.17 -17.87 -1.05
N ALA A 189 6.30 -18.28 -1.63
CA ALA A 189 7.36 -17.37 -1.99
C ALA A 189 6.91 -16.38 -3.08
N PRO A 190 7.37 -15.11 -3.03
CA PRO A 190 7.07 -14.15 -4.07
C PRO A 190 7.68 -14.58 -5.40
N ARG A 191 6.91 -14.49 -6.48
CA ARG A 191 7.41 -14.74 -7.83
C ARG A 191 7.85 -13.46 -8.51
N LEU A 192 8.96 -13.49 -9.20
CA LEU A 192 9.43 -12.37 -10.02
C LEU A 192 8.43 -12.12 -11.16
N PHE A 193 7.99 -10.87 -11.35
CA PHE A 193 7.17 -10.48 -12.49
C PHE A 193 8.05 -10.20 -13.72
N LEU A 194 9.01 -9.30 -13.60
CA LEU A 194 9.97 -9.01 -14.66
C LEU A 194 11.33 -8.69 -14.02
N PRO A 195 12.44 -9.28 -14.51
CA PRO A 195 13.78 -8.97 -14.01
C PRO A 195 14.17 -7.52 -14.36
N ARG A 196 15.04 -6.95 -13.55
CA ARG A 196 15.62 -5.61 -13.78
C ARG A 196 16.25 -5.51 -15.14
N GLN A 197 15.97 -4.42 -15.82
CA GLN A 197 16.65 -3.98 -17.03
C GLN A 197 17.03 -2.53 -16.80
N VAL A 198 18.28 -2.19 -17.06
CA VAL A 198 18.78 -0.82 -16.88
C VAL A 198 17.91 0.15 -17.68
N ASP A 199 17.53 1.26 -17.05
CA ASP A 199 16.67 2.31 -17.63
C ASP A 199 15.26 1.84 -18.04
N HIS A 200 14.83 0.67 -17.56
CA HIS A 200 13.46 0.22 -17.73
C HIS A 200 12.67 0.49 -16.44
N GLU A 201 11.80 1.48 -16.52
CA GLU A 201 10.85 1.83 -15.47
C GLU A 201 9.48 1.27 -15.81
N TYR A 202 8.86 0.62 -14.81
CA TYR A 202 7.47 0.19 -14.92
C TYR A 202 6.79 0.12 -13.56
N SER A 203 5.48 0.26 -13.59
CA SER A 203 4.57 -0.09 -12.51
C SER A 203 3.46 -0.98 -13.05
N LEU A 204 2.86 -1.80 -12.19
CA LEU A 204 1.82 -2.72 -12.62
C LEU A 204 0.63 -2.70 -11.69
N ASP A 205 -0.52 -3.06 -12.21
CA ASP A 205 -1.71 -3.39 -11.46
C ASP A 205 -2.36 -4.65 -12.07
N HIS A 206 -3.25 -5.29 -11.33
CA HIS A 206 -3.99 -6.46 -11.80
C HIS A 206 -5.48 -6.24 -11.62
N TYR A 207 -6.25 -6.51 -12.67
CA TYR A 207 -7.70 -6.43 -12.66
C TYR A 207 -8.33 -7.36 -13.69
N ARG A 208 -9.40 -8.07 -13.31
CA ARG A 208 -10.15 -8.99 -14.19
C ARG A 208 -9.26 -10.01 -14.93
N GLY A 209 -8.29 -10.60 -14.20
CA GLY A 209 -7.40 -11.64 -14.73
C GLY A 209 -6.34 -11.14 -15.72
N ARG A 210 -6.04 -9.83 -15.71
CA ARG A 210 -5.00 -9.22 -16.53
C ARG A 210 -4.14 -8.28 -15.69
N PHE A 211 -2.86 -8.23 -16.02
CA PHE A 211 -1.96 -7.18 -15.56
C PHE A 211 -2.04 -5.99 -16.52
N TYR A 212 -2.05 -4.82 -15.97
CA TYR A 212 -1.89 -3.55 -16.66
C TYR A 212 -0.55 -2.98 -16.24
N VAL A 213 0.29 -2.66 -17.21
CA VAL A 213 1.68 -2.24 -16.96
C VAL A 213 1.93 -0.90 -17.61
N ARG A 214 2.18 0.13 -16.80
CA ARG A 214 2.71 1.38 -17.28
C ARG A 214 4.22 1.23 -17.42
N SER A 215 4.79 1.51 -18.59
CA SER A 215 6.20 1.23 -18.87
C SER A 215 6.78 2.18 -19.91
N ASN A 216 8.07 2.52 -19.76
CA ASN A 216 8.83 3.31 -20.71
C ASN A 216 9.51 2.46 -21.81
N LYS A 217 9.17 1.17 -21.95
CA LYS A 217 9.84 0.24 -22.88
C LYS A 217 9.85 0.69 -24.36
N ASP A 218 8.82 1.41 -24.79
CA ASP A 218 8.67 1.88 -26.18
C ASP A 218 8.73 3.41 -26.31
N GLY A 219 8.98 4.14 -25.19
CA GLY A 219 9.10 5.59 -25.21
C GLY A 219 9.19 6.22 -23.83
N LYS A 220 10.01 7.27 -23.72
CA LYS A 220 10.33 7.96 -22.45
C LYS A 220 9.11 8.49 -21.69
N ASN A 221 8.01 8.80 -22.38
CA ASN A 221 6.79 9.33 -21.80
C ASN A 221 5.79 8.24 -21.39
N PHE A 222 6.23 7.00 -21.35
CA PHE A 222 5.48 5.81 -20.96
C PHE A 222 4.28 5.49 -21.86
N GLY A 223 3.98 4.22 -21.93
CA GLY A 223 2.74 3.69 -22.46
C GLY A 223 2.07 2.79 -21.42
N LEU A 224 0.82 2.41 -21.68
CA LEU A 224 0.08 1.43 -20.90
C LEU A 224 -0.10 0.17 -21.73
N TYR A 225 0.18 -0.98 -21.11
CA TYR A 225 0.11 -2.29 -21.75
C TYR A 225 -0.75 -3.23 -20.91
N GLU A 226 -1.41 -4.18 -21.58
CA GLU A 226 -2.09 -5.29 -20.91
C GLU A 226 -1.37 -6.61 -21.18
N THR A 227 -1.36 -7.51 -20.19
CA THR A 227 -0.83 -8.87 -20.34
C THR A 227 -1.45 -9.83 -19.36
N LYS A 228 -1.39 -11.13 -19.66
CA LYS A 228 -1.66 -12.20 -18.70
C LYS A 228 -0.38 -12.78 -18.09
N GLU A 229 0.75 -12.52 -18.72
CA GLU A 229 2.04 -13.10 -18.40
C GLU A 229 3.13 -12.02 -18.34
N SER A 230 4.21 -12.30 -17.64
CA SER A 230 5.31 -11.37 -17.45
C SER A 230 6.18 -11.06 -18.69
N PRO A 231 6.45 -11.97 -19.65
CA PRO A 231 7.34 -11.66 -20.78
C PRO A 231 6.87 -10.44 -21.57
N VAL A 232 7.79 -9.47 -21.77
CA VAL A 232 7.51 -8.15 -22.36
C VAL A 232 7.02 -8.24 -23.82
N ASP A 233 7.47 -9.25 -24.55
CA ASP A 233 7.07 -9.55 -25.94
C ASP A 233 5.58 -9.95 -26.07
N ARG A 234 4.96 -10.31 -24.96
CA ARG A 234 3.53 -10.66 -24.88
C ARG A 234 2.64 -9.51 -24.41
N TRP A 235 3.22 -8.35 -24.13
CA TRP A 235 2.47 -7.17 -23.71
C TRP A 235 1.80 -6.50 -24.90
N LYS A 236 0.49 -6.34 -24.79
CA LYS A 236 -0.33 -5.68 -25.81
C LYS A 236 -0.53 -4.21 -25.43
N SER A 237 -0.20 -3.31 -26.35
CA SER A 237 -0.41 -1.87 -26.13
C SER A 237 -1.88 -1.55 -25.98
N VAL A 238 -2.21 -0.84 -24.89
CA VAL A 238 -3.52 -0.23 -24.61
C VAL A 238 -3.46 1.25 -24.94
N ILE A 239 -2.40 1.93 -24.46
CA ILE A 239 -2.08 3.32 -24.78
C ILE A 239 -0.63 3.35 -25.26
N ALA A 240 -0.41 3.77 -26.48
CA ALA A 240 0.95 3.93 -27.00
C ALA A 240 1.64 5.15 -26.38
N PRO A 241 2.97 5.12 -26.19
CA PRO A 241 3.70 6.31 -25.75
C PRO A 241 3.50 7.49 -26.70
N ASN A 242 3.26 8.67 -26.15
CA ASN A 242 3.15 9.91 -26.91
C ASN A 242 4.42 10.77 -26.65
N PRO A 243 5.15 11.26 -27.67
CA PRO A 243 6.34 12.07 -27.47
C PRO A 243 6.08 13.40 -26.77
N ASP A 244 4.85 13.93 -26.84
CA ASP A 244 4.45 15.24 -26.33
C ASP A 244 3.68 15.17 -25.01
N VAL A 245 3.24 13.97 -24.60
CA VAL A 245 2.37 13.77 -23.42
C VAL A 245 2.96 12.67 -22.54
N LEU A 246 3.27 13.02 -21.30
CA LEU A 246 3.70 12.05 -20.29
C LEU A 246 2.48 11.35 -19.67
N LEU A 247 2.43 10.04 -19.77
CA LEU A 247 1.48 9.23 -18.98
C LEU A 247 2.02 9.13 -17.55
N GLU A 248 1.49 9.92 -16.62
CA GLU A 248 1.95 9.96 -15.23
C GLU A 248 1.44 8.77 -14.42
N SER A 249 0.14 8.47 -14.52
CA SER A 249 -0.48 7.37 -13.80
C SER A 249 -1.73 6.84 -14.53
N TYR A 250 -2.30 5.78 -13.98
CA TYR A 250 -3.60 5.27 -14.38
C TYR A 250 -4.33 4.66 -13.18
N ALA A 251 -5.65 4.59 -13.27
CA ALA A 251 -6.50 3.90 -12.30
C ALA A 251 -7.53 3.01 -12.99
N LEU A 252 -7.71 1.80 -12.44
CA LEU A 252 -8.63 0.79 -12.96
C LEU A 252 -9.92 0.79 -12.13
N PHE A 253 -11.06 0.90 -12.81
CA PHE A 253 -12.39 0.82 -12.23
C PHE A 253 -13.23 -0.24 -12.97
N LYS A 254 -14.38 -0.57 -12.41
CA LYS A 254 -15.26 -1.59 -12.97
C LYS A 254 -15.58 -1.34 -14.47
N GLU A 255 -15.88 -0.11 -14.83
CA GLU A 255 -16.30 0.29 -16.18
C GLU A 255 -15.36 1.32 -16.83
N TRP A 256 -14.31 1.76 -16.12
CA TRP A 256 -13.47 2.85 -16.55
C TRP A 256 -12.00 2.56 -16.36
N LEU A 257 -11.21 3.01 -17.31
CA LEU A 257 -9.78 3.26 -17.19
C LEU A 257 -9.59 4.77 -17.16
N VAL A 258 -9.02 5.29 -16.07
CA VAL A 258 -8.71 6.71 -15.93
C VAL A 258 -7.22 6.89 -16.12
N LEU A 259 -6.82 7.87 -16.92
CA LEU A 259 -5.43 8.24 -17.17
C LEU A 259 -5.15 9.60 -16.55
N GLU A 260 -3.97 9.74 -15.99
CA GLU A 260 -3.39 11.02 -15.58
C GLU A 260 -2.25 11.34 -16.51
N GLU A 261 -2.36 12.46 -17.21
CA GLU A 261 -1.44 12.86 -18.26
C GLU A 261 -0.97 14.30 -18.04
N ARG A 262 0.28 14.57 -18.44
CA ARG A 262 0.88 15.90 -18.42
C ARG A 262 1.49 16.25 -19.76
N ASN A 263 1.11 17.43 -20.27
CA ASN A 263 1.62 18.06 -21.47
C ASN A 263 2.85 18.93 -21.16
#